data_39a902cc7462ef33cc093eb982bae21c
#
_entry.id   39a902cc7462ef33cc093eb982bae21c
#
_cell.length_a   1.000
_cell.length_b   1.000
_cell.length_c   1.000
_cell.angle_alpha   90.00
_cell.angle_beta   90.00
_cell.angle_gamma   90.00
#
_symmetry.space_group_name_H-M   'P 1'
#
loop_
_entity.id
_entity.type
_entity.pdbx_description
1 polymer ?
#
loop_
_entity_poly.entity_id
_entity_poly.type
_entity_poly.pdbx_seq_one_letter_code
_entity_poly.pdbx_strand_id
1 'polypeptide(L)'
;MDTYSTKGDSIEILLRQIGATKITKVKGYLYFIKFKIDDLDITYTYNINHKNQYFLQRIEPYPLGKGIFSKEIEIVSFIKKDLSKFKKAIKLDNFNKFLNLNNTITSLTTDVENLFLNYDISDIDINQLEETLSTFYDKIEECKKNIKTIE
;
A
#
# COMPACT_ATOMS: atom_id res chain seq x y z
N MET A 1 31.26 9.40 -14.32
CA MET A 1 30.82 8.01 -14.10
C MET A 1 29.79 8.01 -13.00
N ASP A 2 28.55 7.66 -13.31
CA ASP A 2 27.43 7.87 -12.42
C ASP A 2 27.48 6.86 -11.26
N THR A 3 27.70 7.33 -10.04
CA THR A 3 27.82 6.49 -8.82
C THR A 3 26.60 5.57 -8.58
N TYR A 4 25.45 5.94 -9.17
CA TYR A 4 24.21 5.15 -9.10
C TYR A 4 24.22 3.91 -10.01
N SER A 5 24.96 3.95 -11.12
CA SER A 5 25.04 2.81 -12.04
C SER A 5 25.90 1.68 -11.47
N THR A 6 27.02 2.01 -10.83
CA THR A 6 27.93 1.02 -10.22
C THR A 6 27.29 0.29 -9.01
N LYS A 7 26.50 1.00 -8.19
CA LYS A 7 25.75 0.36 -7.07
C LYS A 7 24.64 -0.54 -7.59
N GLY A 8 23.92 -0.13 -8.63
CA GLY A 8 22.89 -0.94 -9.26
C GLY A 8 23.43 -2.22 -9.88
N ASP A 9 24.59 -2.15 -10.53
CA ASP A 9 25.24 -3.29 -11.13
C ASP A 9 25.75 -4.29 -10.07
N SER A 10 26.24 -3.80 -8.93
CA SER A 10 26.64 -4.64 -7.79
C SER A 10 25.44 -5.41 -7.20
N ILE A 11 24.30 -4.75 -7.05
CA ILE A 11 23.06 -5.39 -6.57
C ILE A 11 22.60 -6.47 -7.54
N GLU A 12 22.65 -6.21 -8.86
CA GLU A 12 22.28 -7.20 -9.88
C GLU A 12 23.14 -8.46 -9.78
N ILE A 13 24.46 -8.31 -9.62
CA ILE A 13 25.39 -9.44 -9.46
C ILE A 13 25.01 -10.27 -8.23
N LEU A 14 24.80 -9.62 -7.09
CA LEU A 14 24.43 -10.29 -5.83
C LEU A 14 23.09 -11.01 -5.94
N LEU A 15 22.10 -10.39 -6.59
CA LEU A 15 20.79 -11.02 -6.80
C LEU A 15 20.90 -12.29 -7.67
N ARG A 16 21.74 -12.28 -8.69
CA ARG A 16 22.00 -13.48 -9.51
C ARG A 16 22.69 -14.58 -8.70
N GLN A 17 23.61 -14.22 -7.80
CA GLN A 17 24.27 -15.18 -6.92
C GLN A 17 23.31 -15.90 -5.97
N ILE A 18 22.25 -15.23 -5.51
CA ILE A 18 21.22 -15.82 -4.66
C ILE A 18 20.06 -16.46 -5.45
N GLY A 19 20.18 -16.56 -6.78
CA GLY A 19 19.28 -17.34 -7.62
C GLY A 19 18.25 -16.57 -8.42
N ALA A 20 18.39 -15.26 -8.60
CA ALA A 20 17.49 -14.50 -9.46
C ALA A 20 17.54 -15.04 -10.91
N THR A 21 16.44 -15.61 -11.38
CA THR A 21 16.33 -16.21 -12.72
C THR A 21 16.22 -15.18 -13.83
N LYS A 22 15.62 -14.02 -13.51
CA LYS A 22 15.46 -12.91 -14.46
C LYS A 22 15.54 -11.58 -13.74
N ILE A 23 16.37 -10.69 -14.24
CA ILE A 23 16.45 -9.29 -13.81
C ILE A 23 16.19 -8.41 -15.04
N THR A 24 15.17 -7.57 -14.98
CA THR A 24 14.84 -6.64 -16.06
C THR A 24 15.11 -5.22 -15.58
N LYS A 25 16.07 -4.55 -16.22
CA LYS A 25 16.39 -3.15 -15.96
C LYS A 25 15.46 -2.27 -16.78
N VAL A 26 14.66 -1.46 -16.10
CA VAL A 26 13.71 -0.54 -16.74
C VAL A 26 14.15 0.88 -16.46
N LYS A 27 14.31 1.70 -17.51
CA LYS A 27 14.46 3.14 -17.37
C LYS A 27 13.08 3.76 -17.22
N GLY A 28 12.87 4.60 -16.22
CA GLY A 28 11.58 5.25 -15.97
C GLY A 28 11.72 6.42 -15.01
N TYR A 29 10.66 7.20 -14.92
CA TYR A 29 10.53 8.27 -13.95
C TYR A 29 9.69 7.82 -12.78
N LEU A 30 10.17 8.09 -11.57
CA LEU A 30 9.43 7.94 -10.33
C LEU A 30 9.11 9.33 -9.79
N TYR A 31 7.84 9.59 -9.57
CA TYR A 31 7.35 10.87 -9.07
C TYR A 31 6.87 10.72 -7.64
N PHE A 32 7.26 11.66 -6.78
CA PHE A 32 6.73 11.82 -5.44
C PHE A 32 5.89 13.09 -5.39
N ILE A 33 4.66 12.97 -4.91
CA ILE A 33 3.71 14.07 -4.82
C ILE A 33 3.25 14.19 -3.38
N LYS A 34 3.52 15.34 -2.76
CA LYS A 34 3.16 15.60 -1.37
C LYS A 34 2.06 16.65 -1.27
N PHE A 35 1.04 16.33 -0.50
CA PHE A 35 -0.02 17.25 -0.11
C PHE A 35 -0.04 17.37 1.40
N LYS A 36 -0.49 18.53 1.89
CA LYS A 36 -0.74 18.76 3.31
C LYS A 36 -2.20 19.16 3.50
N ILE A 37 -2.88 18.46 4.39
CA ILE A 37 -4.25 18.77 4.80
C ILE A 37 -4.21 18.98 6.32
N ASP A 38 -4.33 20.24 6.76
CA ASP A 38 -4.07 20.65 8.15
C ASP A 38 -2.67 20.13 8.57
N ASP A 39 -2.57 19.28 9.57
CA ASP A 39 -1.31 18.70 10.04
C ASP A 39 -1.01 17.32 9.41
N LEU A 40 -1.88 16.82 8.54
CA LEU A 40 -1.70 15.52 7.89
C LEU A 40 -0.93 15.64 6.58
N ASP A 41 0.19 14.98 6.50
CA ASP A 41 0.92 14.76 5.24
C ASP A 41 0.31 13.59 4.47
N ILE A 42 0.03 13.81 3.17
CA ILE A 42 -0.44 12.77 2.25
C ILE A 42 0.51 12.72 1.07
N THR A 43 1.22 11.62 0.95
CA THR A 43 2.23 11.42 -0.09
C THR A 43 1.83 10.30 -1.01
N TYR A 44 1.87 10.57 -2.30
CA TYR A 44 1.73 9.58 -3.36
C TYR A 44 3.03 9.42 -4.11
N THR A 45 3.24 8.25 -4.66
CA THR A 45 4.24 8.01 -5.70
C THR A 45 3.57 7.36 -6.90
N TYR A 46 4.02 7.73 -8.10
CA TYR A 46 3.67 6.99 -9.29
C TYR A 46 4.88 6.83 -10.21
N ASN A 47 4.88 5.76 -10.95
CA ASN A 47 5.81 5.52 -12.03
C ASN A 47 5.05 5.26 -13.33
N ILE A 48 5.72 5.52 -14.44
CA ILE A 48 5.21 5.23 -15.78
C ILE A 48 5.96 4.01 -16.30
N ASN A 49 5.24 2.95 -16.61
CA ASN A 49 5.84 1.73 -17.15
C ASN A 49 6.05 1.82 -18.68
N HIS A 50 6.69 0.80 -19.25
CA HIS A 50 6.98 0.72 -20.69
C HIS A 50 5.73 0.63 -21.59
N LYS A 51 4.54 0.36 -20.99
CA LYS A 51 3.24 0.36 -21.69
C LYS A 51 2.50 1.69 -21.54
N ASN A 52 3.17 2.74 -21.07
CA ASN A 52 2.57 4.03 -20.75
C ASN A 52 1.41 3.95 -19.74
N GLN A 53 1.49 2.99 -18.80
CA GLN A 53 0.55 2.87 -17.71
C GLN A 53 1.16 3.47 -16.44
N TYR A 54 0.32 4.05 -15.61
CA TYR A 54 0.67 4.71 -14.37
C TYR A 54 0.39 3.79 -13.19
N PHE A 55 1.42 3.35 -12.49
CA PHE A 55 1.25 2.63 -11.23
C PHE A 55 1.28 3.63 -10.08
N LEU A 56 0.16 3.77 -9.39
CA LEU A 56 -0.02 4.70 -8.27
C LEU A 56 0.01 3.97 -6.94
N GLN A 57 0.76 4.52 -6.00
CA GLN A 57 0.80 4.08 -4.62
C GLN A 57 0.70 5.31 -3.70
N ARG A 58 -0.08 5.22 -2.63
CA ARG A 58 -0.01 6.17 -1.52
C ARG A 58 1.04 5.65 -0.54
N ILE A 59 1.87 6.56 0.00
CA ILE A 59 2.92 6.25 0.98
C ILE A 59 2.49 6.74 2.37
N GLU A 60 1.98 7.96 2.46
CA GLU A 60 1.49 8.57 3.70
C GLU A 60 0.01 8.93 3.58
N PRO A 61 -0.75 8.83 4.66
CA PRO A 61 -0.40 8.52 6.06
C PRO A 61 -0.18 7.03 6.34
N TYR A 62 -0.47 6.17 5.40
CA TYR A 62 -0.18 4.72 5.44
C TYR A 62 -0.03 4.18 4.02
N PRO A 63 0.88 3.21 3.82
CA PRO A 63 1.15 2.69 2.48
C PRO A 63 -0.03 1.86 1.95
N LEU A 64 -0.43 2.14 0.72
CA LEU A 64 -1.47 1.38 0.04
C LEU A 64 -1.34 1.52 -1.48
N GLY A 65 -1.22 0.41 -2.19
CA GLY A 65 -1.31 0.37 -3.65
C GLY A 65 -2.69 0.82 -4.11
N LYS A 66 -2.74 1.72 -5.10
CA LYS A 66 -3.98 2.30 -5.60
C LYS A 66 -4.38 1.79 -6.97
N GLY A 67 -3.47 1.09 -7.63
CA GLY A 67 -3.72 0.42 -8.89
C GLY A 67 -2.93 0.98 -10.07
N ILE A 68 -3.30 0.51 -11.25
CA ILE A 68 -2.70 0.88 -12.53
C ILE A 68 -3.73 1.68 -13.33
N PHE A 69 -3.30 2.82 -13.85
CA PHE A 69 -4.12 3.73 -14.65
C PHE A 69 -3.56 3.82 -16.06
N SER A 70 -4.43 3.99 -17.04
CA SER A 70 -4.04 4.07 -18.45
C SER A 70 -3.96 5.50 -18.98
N LYS A 71 -4.56 6.47 -18.26
CA LYS A 71 -4.61 7.88 -18.68
C LYS A 71 -4.24 8.81 -17.52
N GLU A 72 -3.59 9.92 -17.88
CA GLU A 72 -3.16 10.96 -16.93
C GLU A 72 -4.34 11.53 -16.13
N ILE A 73 -5.46 11.76 -16.78
CA ILE A 73 -6.65 12.33 -16.15
C ILE A 73 -7.24 11.40 -15.08
N GLU A 74 -7.09 10.09 -15.25
CA GLU A 74 -7.59 9.10 -14.29
C GLU A 74 -6.82 9.17 -12.98
N ILE A 75 -5.49 9.26 -13.04
CA ILE A 75 -4.65 9.37 -11.83
C ILE A 75 -4.92 10.67 -11.08
N VAL A 76 -5.05 11.80 -11.80
CA VAL A 76 -5.36 13.10 -11.20
C VAL A 76 -6.74 13.08 -10.56
N SER A 77 -7.75 12.56 -11.25
CA SER A 77 -9.11 12.38 -10.72
C SER A 77 -9.14 11.49 -9.48
N PHE A 78 -8.37 10.41 -9.50
CA PHE A 78 -8.26 9.51 -8.36
C PHE A 78 -7.68 10.22 -7.13
N ILE A 79 -6.53 10.89 -7.28
CA ILE A 79 -5.89 11.64 -6.20
C ILE A 79 -6.83 12.71 -5.66
N LYS A 80 -7.50 13.47 -6.52
CA LYS A 80 -8.47 14.49 -6.11
C LYS A 80 -9.60 13.91 -5.24
N LYS A 81 -10.14 12.75 -5.63
CA LYS A 81 -11.19 12.07 -4.85
C LYS A 81 -10.66 11.54 -3.52
N ASP A 82 -9.47 10.96 -3.51
CA ASP A 82 -8.84 10.43 -2.29
C ASP A 82 -8.55 11.57 -1.30
N LEU A 83 -7.97 12.68 -1.76
CA LEU A 83 -7.76 13.88 -0.94
C LEU A 83 -9.07 14.45 -0.37
N SER A 84 -10.15 14.46 -1.16
CA SER A 84 -11.46 14.91 -0.69
C SER A 84 -11.99 14.04 0.46
N LYS A 85 -11.77 12.72 0.40
CA LYS A 85 -12.13 11.80 1.50
C LYS A 85 -11.32 12.09 2.76
N PHE A 86 -10.01 12.31 2.63
CA PHE A 86 -9.17 12.67 3.78
C PHE A 86 -9.58 14.00 4.41
N LYS A 87 -9.92 15.02 3.60
CA LYS A 87 -10.41 16.32 4.11
C LYS A 87 -11.66 16.21 4.96
N LYS A 88 -12.52 15.23 4.69
CA LYS A 88 -13.70 14.95 5.51
C LYS A 88 -13.34 14.11 6.74
N ALA A 89 -12.57 13.05 6.54
CA ALA A 89 -12.24 12.08 7.58
C ALA A 89 -11.40 12.67 8.71
N ILE A 90 -10.45 13.57 8.41
CA ILE A 90 -9.59 14.22 9.43
C ILE A 90 -10.37 15.04 10.47
N LYS A 91 -11.59 15.46 10.14
CA LYS A 91 -12.46 16.21 11.04
C LYS A 91 -13.20 15.32 12.06
N LEU A 92 -13.08 14.00 11.92
CA LEU A 92 -13.71 13.05 12.83
C LEU A 92 -12.83 12.82 14.06
N ASP A 93 -13.41 12.81 15.23
CA ASP A 93 -12.71 12.63 16.52
C ASP A 93 -11.95 11.28 16.60
N ASN A 94 -12.38 10.29 15.82
CA ASN A 94 -11.79 8.95 15.80
C ASN A 94 -10.77 8.73 14.66
N PHE A 95 -10.39 9.79 13.93
CA PHE A 95 -9.46 9.67 12.81
C PHE A 95 -8.09 9.06 13.21
N ASN A 96 -7.54 9.49 14.36
CA ASN A 96 -6.30 8.93 14.87
C ASN A 96 -6.42 7.44 15.25
N LYS A 97 -7.59 7.03 15.78
CA LYS A 97 -7.86 5.60 16.05
C LYS A 97 -7.89 4.80 14.75
N PHE A 98 -8.44 5.36 13.69
CA PHE A 98 -8.43 4.76 12.36
C PHE A 98 -7.00 4.59 11.83
N LEU A 99 -6.12 5.60 11.97
CA LEU A 99 -4.72 5.47 11.56
C LEU A 99 -4.00 4.36 12.34
N ASN A 100 -4.21 4.27 13.64
CA ASN A 100 -3.65 3.21 14.47
C ASN A 100 -4.17 1.82 14.06
N LEU A 101 -5.45 1.69 13.73
CA LEU A 101 -6.02 0.44 13.22
C LEU A 101 -5.37 0.02 11.91
N ASN A 102 -5.15 0.95 10.97
CA ASN A 102 -4.44 0.65 9.72
C ASN A 102 -3.00 0.20 9.95
N ASN A 103 -2.28 0.82 10.88
CA ASN A 103 -0.94 0.40 11.24
C ASN A 103 -0.94 -1.02 11.82
N THR A 104 -1.90 -1.34 12.67
CA THR A 104 -2.07 -2.70 13.22
C THR A 104 -2.33 -3.73 12.11
N ILE A 105 -3.20 -3.42 11.15
CA ILE A 105 -3.48 -4.32 10.01
C ILE A 105 -2.22 -4.53 9.15
N THR A 106 -1.43 -3.48 8.93
CA THR A 106 -0.17 -3.58 8.19
C THR A 106 0.84 -4.47 8.92
N SER A 107 0.98 -4.31 10.24
CA SER A 107 1.85 -5.17 11.07
C SER A 107 1.36 -6.61 11.06
N LEU A 108 0.04 -6.83 11.18
CA LEU A 108 -0.55 -8.17 11.14
C LEU A 108 -0.21 -8.92 9.85
N THR A 109 -0.19 -8.25 8.71
CA THR A 109 0.21 -8.86 7.43
C THR A 109 1.64 -9.39 7.49
N THR A 110 2.57 -8.60 8.05
CA THR A 110 3.96 -9.00 8.24
C THR A 110 4.08 -10.16 9.24
N ASP A 111 3.33 -10.12 10.33
CA ASP A 111 3.36 -11.16 11.36
C ASP A 111 2.82 -12.49 10.84
N VAL A 112 1.76 -12.47 10.03
CA VAL A 112 1.23 -13.67 9.35
C VAL A 112 2.25 -14.23 8.36
N GLU A 113 2.91 -13.39 7.56
CA GLU A 113 3.98 -13.83 6.64
C GLU A 113 5.12 -14.48 7.42
N ASN A 114 5.60 -13.83 8.48
CA ASN A 114 6.67 -14.38 9.33
C ASN A 114 6.27 -15.71 9.98
N LEU A 115 5.02 -15.85 10.40
CA LEU A 115 4.49 -17.08 10.97
C LEU A 115 4.62 -18.22 9.94
N PHE A 116 4.18 -18.00 8.70
CA PHE A 116 4.22 -19.01 7.64
C PHE A 116 5.63 -19.33 7.12
N LEU A 117 6.51 -18.34 7.07
CA LEU A 117 7.87 -18.54 6.52
C LEU A 117 8.84 -19.16 7.54
N ASN A 118 8.57 -19.06 8.84
CA ASN A 118 9.52 -19.48 9.88
C ASN A 118 9.04 -20.67 10.74
N TYR A 119 7.76 -21.06 10.63
CA TYR A 119 7.17 -22.09 11.47
C TYR A 119 6.37 -23.09 10.64
N ASP A 120 6.38 -24.36 11.07
CA ASP A 120 5.52 -25.41 10.52
C ASP A 120 4.15 -25.31 11.20
N ILE A 121 3.18 -24.72 10.48
CA ILE A 121 1.85 -24.41 11.02
C ILE A 121 0.89 -25.51 10.62
N SER A 122 0.08 -25.98 11.58
CA SER A 122 -0.95 -26.96 11.30
C SER A 122 -2.13 -26.40 10.52
N ASP A 123 -2.82 -27.24 9.73
CA ASP A 123 -4.06 -26.86 9.05
C ASP A 123 -5.13 -26.34 10.01
N ILE A 124 -5.12 -26.83 11.26
CA ILE A 124 -6.06 -26.40 12.30
C ILE A 124 -5.81 -24.93 12.65
N ASP A 125 -4.54 -24.52 12.83
CA ASP A 125 -4.20 -23.15 13.16
C ASP A 125 -4.51 -22.21 11.99
N ILE A 126 -4.26 -22.64 10.75
CA ILE A 126 -4.62 -21.89 9.55
C ILE A 126 -6.12 -21.64 9.49
N ASN A 127 -6.93 -22.68 9.68
CA ASN A 127 -8.39 -22.58 9.66
C ASN A 127 -8.91 -21.62 10.76
N GLN A 128 -8.32 -21.63 11.96
CA GLN A 128 -8.67 -20.69 13.01
C GLN A 128 -8.36 -19.24 12.67
N LEU A 129 -7.23 -18.98 11.99
CA LEU A 129 -6.88 -17.65 11.50
C LEU A 129 -7.88 -17.20 10.43
N GLU A 130 -8.26 -18.06 9.50
CA GLU A 130 -9.26 -17.76 8.45
C GLU A 130 -10.63 -17.46 9.06
N GLU A 131 -11.10 -18.22 10.05
CA GLU A 131 -12.35 -17.97 10.77
C GLU A 131 -12.33 -16.61 11.49
N THR A 132 -11.19 -16.27 12.12
CA THR A 132 -11.01 -14.97 12.79
C THR A 132 -11.08 -13.82 11.79
N LEU A 133 -10.44 -13.95 10.63
CA LEU A 133 -10.52 -12.96 9.55
C LEU A 133 -11.93 -12.84 8.99
N SER A 134 -12.65 -13.95 8.81
CA SER A 134 -14.04 -13.95 8.36
C SER A 134 -14.92 -13.17 9.34
N THR A 135 -14.77 -13.41 10.63
CA THR A 135 -15.49 -12.67 11.68
C THR A 135 -15.19 -11.17 11.63
N PHE A 136 -13.94 -10.80 11.34
CA PHE A 136 -13.56 -9.40 11.20
C PHE A 136 -14.21 -8.75 9.97
N TYR A 137 -14.30 -9.46 8.83
CA TYR A 137 -15.04 -8.98 7.65
C TYR A 137 -16.52 -8.80 7.94
N ASP A 138 -17.16 -9.75 8.62
CA ASP A 138 -18.57 -9.65 9.02
C ASP A 138 -18.82 -8.41 9.88
N LYS A 139 -17.89 -8.12 10.79
CA LYS A 139 -17.97 -6.91 11.62
C LYS A 139 -17.87 -5.62 10.83
N ILE A 140 -17.03 -5.58 9.79
CA ILE A 140 -16.95 -4.43 8.87
C ILE A 140 -18.28 -4.24 8.14
N GLU A 141 -18.89 -5.31 7.65
CA GLU A 141 -20.18 -5.26 6.95
C GLU A 141 -21.34 -4.84 7.90
N GLU A 142 -21.33 -5.31 9.13
CA GLU A 142 -22.28 -4.86 10.16
C GLU A 142 -22.11 -3.34 10.42
N CYS A 143 -20.88 -2.86 10.58
CA CYS A 143 -20.60 -1.44 10.74
C CYS A 143 -21.13 -0.62 9.57
N LYS A 144 -20.94 -1.05 8.32
CA LYS A 144 -21.45 -0.35 7.13
C LYS A 144 -22.97 -0.21 7.13
N LYS A 145 -23.71 -1.18 7.66
CA LYS A 145 -25.18 -1.15 7.75
C LYS A 145 -25.68 -0.16 8.80
N ASN A 146 -24.89 0.07 9.85
CA ASN A 146 -25.29 0.83 11.03
C ASN A 146 -24.78 2.27 11.05
N ILE A 147 -23.91 2.66 10.12
CA ILE A 147 -23.23 3.96 10.10
C ILE A 147 -23.63 4.75 8.86
N LYS A 148 -23.91 6.06 9.06
CA LYS A 148 -24.17 6.99 7.96
C LYS A 148 -22.88 7.29 7.20
N THR A 149 -23.01 7.48 5.87
CA THR A 149 -21.91 7.94 5.02
C THR A 149 -21.47 9.35 5.42
N ILE A 150 -20.18 9.64 5.38
CA ILE A 150 -19.66 11.01 5.58
C ILE A 150 -19.99 11.83 4.32
N GLU A 151 -20.88 12.79 4.44
CA GLU A 151 -21.26 13.71 3.36
C GLU A 151 -20.20 14.79 3.09
#